data_b977ca004dcfef50fdff31b4aa95b038
#
_entry.id   b977ca004dcfef50fdff31b4aa95b038
#
_cell.length_a   1.000
_cell.length_b   1.000
_cell.length_c   1.000
_cell.angle_alpha   90.00
_cell.angle_beta   90.00
_cell.angle_gamma   90.00
#
_symmetry.space_group_name_H-M   'P 1'
#
loop_
_entity.id
_entity.type
_entity.pdbx_description
1 polymer ?
#
loop_
_entity_poly.entity_id
_entity_poly.type
_entity_poly.pdbx_seq_one_letter_code
_entity_poly.pdbx_strand_id
1 'polypeptide(L)'
;MRARFTAIACATAVMIVAIGLSAFGPVDAKKGTYKLDPRHSQIVFEIQHMGLSTFLGRFSKVSGMLQFDPASPETSTLNANVDMTAIDTHVPELDKELVEFFHADKNPTASFKATSINRTGDSTGTVAGDLTLNGITKPVTLNVTFKGARNPPIPFQPYRIGFDATTTIHRADFDLTHSMWSGMVGGDVTLLIEAEGELQ
;
A
#
# COMPACT_ATOMS: atom_id res chain seq x y z
N MET A 1 -21.85 26.45 -73.11
CA MET A 1 -21.18 26.92 -71.90
C MET A 1 -21.20 25.82 -70.85
N ARG A 2 -20.08 25.16 -70.59
CA ARG A 2 -19.97 24.13 -69.53
C ARG A 2 -19.20 24.71 -68.37
N ALA A 3 -19.82 24.95 -67.24
CA ALA A 3 -19.18 25.41 -66.02
C ALA A 3 -18.46 24.24 -65.34
N ARG A 4 -17.15 24.39 -65.15
CA ARG A 4 -16.33 23.47 -64.39
C ARG A 4 -16.34 23.93 -62.93
N PHE A 5 -16.91 23.11 -62.04
CA PHE A 5 -16.75 23.29 -60.60
C PHE A 5 -15.50 22.62 -60.13
N THR A 6 -14.57 23.43 -59.65
CA THR A 6 -13.31 22.96 -59.02
C THR A 6 -13.61 22.73 -57.53
N ALA A 7 -13.61 21.47 -57.11
CA ALA A 7 -13.74 21.12 -55.70
C ALA A 7 -12.39 21.36 -55.00
N ILE A 8 -12.36 22.28 -54.07
CA ILE A 8 -11.22 22.49 -53.15
C ILE A 8 -11.37 21.51 -51.98
N ALA A 9 -10.56 20.47 -51.96
CA ALA A 9 -10.46 19.56 -50.84
C ALA A 9 -9.63 20.23 -49.73
N CYS A 10 -10.31 20.63 -48.67
CA CYS A 10 -9.65 21.13 -47.45
C CYS A 10 -9.23 19.91 -46.58
N ALA A 11 -7.95 19.55 -46.64
CA ALA A 11 -7.38 18.51 -45.81
C ALA A 11 -7.09 19.09 -44.43
N THR A 12 -7.99 18.87 -43.48
CA THR A 12 -7.75 19.15 -42.07
C THR A 12 -6.82 18.06 -41.49
N ALA A 13 -5.55 18.39 -41.32
CA ALA A 13 -4.60 17.57 -40.60
C ALA A 13 -4.96 17.60 -39.11
N VAL A 14 -5.56 16.53 -38.62
CA VAL A 14 -5.75 16.31 -37.19
C VAL A 14 -4.40 15.93 -36.60
N MET A 15 -3.75 16.88 -35.94
CA MET A 15 -2.52 16.64 -35.19
C MET A 15 -2.90 15.92 -33.91
N ILE A 16 -2.81 14.58 -33.87
CA ILE A 16 -2.93 13.79 -32.66
C ILE A 16 -1.69 14.06 -31.83
N VAL A 17 -1.79 14.98 -30.88
CA VAL A 17 -0.79 15.09 -29.81
C VAL A 17 -0.93 13.83 -28.97
N ALA A 18 -0.11 12.83 -29.23
CA ALA A 18 0.10 11.71 -28.33
C ALA A 18 0.75 12.29 -27.06
N ILE A 19 -0.07 12.59 -26.06
CA ILE A 19 0.43 12.79 -24.70
C ILE A 19 0.98 11.42 -24.30
N GLY A 20 2.29 11.25 -24.49
CA GLY A 20 2.98 10.08 -23.99
C GLY A 20 2.75 10.03 -22.48
N LEU A 21 1.88 9.12 -22.02
CA LEU A 21 2.02 8.60 -20.68
C LEU A 21 3.43 8.04 -20.64
N SER A 22 4.35 8.78 -20.03
CA SER A 22 5.65 8.26 -19.68
C SER A 22 5.37 7.08 -18.77
N ALA A 23 5.36 5.87 -19.32
CA ALA A 23 5.51 4.67 -18.54
C ALA A 23 6.78 4.91 -17.72
N PHE A 24 6.64 5.11 -16.43
CA PHE A 24 7.79 5.18 -15.53
C PHE A 24 8.42 3.79 -15.57
N GLY A 25 9.40 3.63 -16.47
CA GLY A 25 10.23 2.43 -16.54
C GLY A 25 10.89 2.19 -15.17
N PRO A 26 11.46 1.01 -14.94
CA PRO A 26 12.18 0.72 -13.72
C PRO A 26 13.25 1.80 -13.53
N VAL A 27 12.97 2.74 -12.66
CA VAL A 27 13.95 3.76 -12.27
C VAL A 27 14.94 3.03 -11.40
N ASP A 28 16.24 3.20 -11.68
CA ASP A 28 17.34 2.64 -10.91
C ASP A 28 17.20 3.07 -9.44
N ALA A 29 16.56 2.22 -8.65
CA ALA A 29 16.44 2.46 -7.22
C ALA A 29 17.83 2.44 -6.59
N LYS A 30 18.12 3.38 -5.70
CA LYS A 30 19.39 3.41 -4.99
C LYS A 30 19.38 2.36 -3.89
N LYS A 31 20.50 1.66 -3.74
CA LYS A 31 20.74 0.87 -2.55
C LYS A 31 20.88 1.78 -1.34
N GLY A 32 20.20 1.45 -0.24
CA GLY A 32 20.32 2.25 0.98
C GLY A 32 19.27 1.91 2.03
N THR A 33 19.29 2.67 3.10
CA THR A 33 18.33 2.60 4.19
C THR A 33 17.25 3.65 3.96
N TYR A 34 16.00 3.22 3.94
CA TYR A 34 14.83 4.07 3.73
C TYR A 34 13.98 4.08 4.99
N LYS A 35 13.62 5.27 5.44
CA LYS A 35 12.63 5.44 6.49
C LYS A 35 11.25 5.60 5.84
N LEU A 36 10.26 4.84 6.29
CA LEU A 36 8.88 4.99 5.79
C LEU A 36 8.37 6.40 6.10
N ASP A 37 7.82 7.06 5.09
CA ASP A 37 7.22 8.39 5.24
C ASP A 37 5.78 8.25 5.77
N PRO A 38 5.50 8.67 7.02
CA PRO A 38 4.18 8.49 7.62
C PRO A 38 3.09 9.36 6.96
N ARG A 39 3.44 10.32 6.11
CA ARG A 39 2.49 11.16 5.38
C ARG A 39 1.99 10.52 4.10
N HIS A 40 2.80 9.61 3.53
CA HIS A 40 2.52 8.95 2.26
C HIS A 40 2.47 7.42 2.41
N SER A 41 2.41 6.90 3.65
CA SER A 41 2.26 5.48 3.91
C SER A 41 0.98 5.26 4.71
N GLN A 42 0.15 4.32 4.25
CA GLN A 42 -1.12 3.98 4.88
C GLN A 42 -1.47 2.52 4.62
N ILE A 43 -2.34 1.99 5.44
CA ILE A 43 -2.95 0.67 5.26
C ILE A 43 -4.46 0.85 5.21
N VAL A 44 -5.09 0.47 4.11
CA VAL A 44 -6.54 0.34 4.00
C VAL A 44 -6.91 -1.11 4.27
N PHE A 45 -7.88 -1.34 5.11
CA PHE A 45 -8.46 -2.67 5.29
C PHE A 45 -9.85 -2.76 4.68
N GLU A 46 -10.15 -3.92 4.13
CA GLU A 46 -11.42 -4.27 3.53
C GLU A 46 -12.01 -5.47 4.25
N ILE A 47 -13.27 -5.38 4.67
CA ILE A 47 -13.98 -6.48 5.30
C ILE A 47 -15.42 -6.55 4.80
N GLN A 48 -15.93 -7.76 4.59
CA GLN A 48 -17.33 -7.96 4.21
C GLN A 48 -18.25 -7.64 5.38
N HIS A 49 -19.28 -6.80 5.13
CA HIS A 49 -20.30 -6.45 6.09
C HIS A 49 -21.66 -7.04 5.67
N MET A 50 -22.14 -8.02 6.45
CA MET A 50 -23.43 -8.73 6.29
C MET A 50 -23.64 -9.35 4.90
N GLY A 51 -22.59 -9.53 4.09
CA GLY A 51 -22.72 -9.95 2.70
C GLY A 51 -23.35 -8.91 1.77
N LEU A 52 -23.55 -7.68 2.24
CA LEU A 52 -24.19 -6.59 1.50
C LEU A 52 -23.19 -5.61 0.91
N SER A 53 -22.09 -5.37 1.59
CA SER A 53 -21.09 -4.40 1.15
C SER A 53 -19.69 -4.77 1.66
N THR A 54 -18.68 -4.19 1.04
CA THR A 54 -17.31 -4.16 1.59
C THR A 54 -17.18 -2.90 2.42
N PHE A 55 -16.87 -3.07 3.70
CA PHE A 55 -16.56 -1.95 4.59
C PHE A 55 -15.07 -1.65 4.50
N LEU A 56 -14.73 -0.38 4.48
CA LEU A 56 -13.36 0.14 4.39
C LEU A 56 -13.02 0.97 5.63
N GLY A 57 -11.81 0.80 6.12
CA GLY A 57 -11.21 1.70 7.08
C GLY A 57 -9.71 1.77 6.84
N ARG A 58 -9.01 2.67 7.51
CA ARG A 58 -7.57 2.82 7.32
C ARG A 58 -6.81 3.07 8.60
N PHE A 59 -5.53 2.72 8.58
CA PHE A 59 -4.53 3.15 9.53
C PHE A 59 -3.58 4.12 8.83
N SER A 60 -3.52 5.35 9.32
CA SER A 60 -2.77 6.46 8.70
C SER A 60 -1.40 6.71 9.33
N LYS A 61 -1.06 6.02 10.43
CA LYS A 61 0.22 6.16 11.10
C LYS A 61 1.04 4.89 10.95
N VAL A 62 1.73 4.80 9.82
CA VAL A 62 2.68 3.74 9.49
C VAL A 62 4.09 4.28 9.62
N SER A 63 4.99 3.53 10.24
CA SER A 63 6.41 3.87 10.39
C SER A 63 7.26 2.63 10.19
N GLY A 64 8.56 2.80 9.92
CA GLY A 64 9.44 1.66 9.74
C GLY A 64 10.73 1.99 9.02
N MET A 65 11.56 0.96 8.85
CA MET A 65 12.83 1.04 8.15
C MET A 65 12.93 -0.11 7.14
N LEU A 66 13.35 0.22 5.94
CA LEU A 66 13.64 -0.70 4.86
C LEU A 66 15.11 -0.54 4.48
N GLN A 67 15.92 -1.58 4.63
CA GLN A 67 17.21 -1.65 3.96
C GLN A 67 16.97 -2.31 2.60
N PHE A 68 17.19 -1.58 1.52
CA PHE A 68 16.87 -2.02 0.18
C PHE A 68 18.10 -2.13 -0.70
N ASP A 69 18.25 -3.29 -1.33
CA ASP A 69 19.25 -3.54 -2.38
C ASP A 69 18.50 -3.93 -3.67
N PRO A 70 18.39 -3.02 -4.65
CA PRO A 70 17.67 -3.31 -5.89
C PRO A 70 18.37 -4.36 -6.77
N ALA A 71 19.68 -4.58 -6.59
CA ALA A 71 20.43 -5.60 -7.32
C ALA A 71 20.22 -7.01 -6.71
N SER A 72 19.92 -7.07 -5.42
CA SER A 72 19.71 -8.30 -4.65
C SER A 72 18.57 -8.10 -3.64
N PRO A 73 17.30 -7.94 -4.10
CA PRO A 73 16.17 -7.62 -3.22
C PRO A 73 15.97 -8.62 -2.09
N GLU A 74 16.37 -9.88 -2.28
CA GLU A 74 16.31 -10.95 -1.28
C GLU A 74 17.21 -10.70 -0.06
N THR A 75 18.20 -9.81 -0.17
CA THR A 75 19.07 -9.41 0.96
C THR A 75 18.51 -8.21 1.74
N SER A 76 17.38 -7.65 1.27
CA SER A 76 16.76 -6.50 1.91
C SER A 76 16.09 -6.89 3.24
N THR A 77 15.92 -5.92 4.13
CA THR A 77 15.24 -6.13 5.42
C THR A 77 14.18 -5.07 5.63
N LEU A 78 13.03 -5.47 6.17
CA LEU A 78 11.91 -4.57 6.47
C LEU A 78 11.42 -4.80 7.89
N ASN A 79 11.29 -3.70 8.65
CA ASN A 79 10.54 -3.64 9.90
C ASN A 79 9.55 -2.49 9.80
N ALA A 80 8.28 -2.76 10.00
CA ALA A 80 7.21 -1.77 9.96
C ALA A 80 6.35 -1.83 11.22
N ASN A 81 5.82 -0.67 11.63
CA ASN A 81 4.92 -0.54 12.77
C ASN A 81 3.71 0.30 12.36
N VAL A 82 2.57 -0.04 12.92
CA VAL A 82 1.29 0.63 12.71
C VAL A 82 0.72 1.03 14.06
N ASP A 83 0.36 2.30 14.22
CA ASP A 83 -0.34 2.81 15.41
C ASP A 83 -1.82 2.39 15.31
N MET A 84 -2.22 1.41 16.13
CA MET A 84 -3.57 0.86 16.15
C MET A 84 -4.60 1.84 16.72
N THR A 85 -4.17 2.91 17.40
CA THR A 85 -5.04 3.98 17.89
C THR A 85 -5.37 5.02 16.81
N ALA A 86 -4.68 4.98 15.67
CA ALA A 86 -4.83 5.91 14.55
C ALA A 86 -5.70 5.33 13.42
N ILE A 87 -6.74 4.58 13.80
CA ILE A 87 -7.76 4.09 12.88
C ILE A 87 -8.69 5.23 12.44
N ASP A 88 -9.14 5.19 11.20
CA ASP A 88 -10.06 6.16 10.60
C ASP A 88 -11.03 5.42 9.66
N THR A 89 -12.30 5.42 10.03
CA THR A 89 -13.41 4.90 9.22
C THR A 89 -14.32 6.01 8.71
N HIS A 90 -13.95 7.27 8.94
CA HIS A 90 -14.80 8.46 8.75
C HIS A 90 -16.05 8.50 9.66
N VAL A 91 -16.13 7.61 10.67
CA VAL A 91 -17.18 7.55 11.68
C VAL A 91 -16.52 7.54 13.05
N PRO A 92 -16.41 8.70 13.73
CA PRO A 92 -15.63 8.82 14.97
C PRO A 92 -16.09 7.91 16.13
N GLU A 93 -17.37 7.57 16.16
CA GLU A 93 -17.92 6.63 17.15
C GLU A 93 -17.41 5.22 16.89
N LEU A 94 -17.41 4.79 15.62
CA LEU A 94 -16.90 3.48 15.21
C LEU A 94 -15.38 3.39 15.40
N ASP A 95 -14.65 4.46 15.16
CA ASP A 95 -13.20 4.49 15.40
C ASP A 95 -12.87 4.17 16.85
N LYS A 96 -13.62 4.73 17.81
CA LYS A 96 -13.47 4.42 19.24
C LYS A 96 -13.79 2.96 19.56
N GLU A 97 -14.89 2.45 19.01
CA GLU A 97 -15.28 1.04 19.21
C GLU A 97 -14.23 0.10 18.63
N LEU A 98 -13.61 0.43 17.49
CA LEU A 98 -12.54 -0.36 16.88
C LEU A 98 -11.24 -0.30 17.68
N VAL A 99 -10.87 0.85 18.27
CA VAL A 99 -9.72 0.95 19.19
C VAL A 99 -9.89 0.01 20.38
N GLU A 100 -11.10 -0.07 20.96
CA GLU A 100 -11.43 -1.01 22.02
C GLU A 100 -11.40 -2.47 21.53
N PHE A 101 -11.98 -2.72 20.34
CA PHE A 101 -12.01 -4.06 19.73
C PHE A 101 -10.62 -4.61 19.43
N PHE A 102 -9.69 -3.75 18.98
CA PHE A 102 -8.29 -4.14 18.75
C PHE A 102 -7.47 -4.23 20.04
N HIS A 103 -8.08 -3.98 21.21
CA HIS A 103 -7.35 -3.86 22.48
C HIS A 103 -6.14 -2.93 22.39
N ALA A 104 -6.30 -1.82 21.65
CA ALA A 104 -5.21 -0.89 21.40
C ALA A 104 -4.73 -0.12 22.65
N ASP A 105 -5.50 -0.15 23.74
CA ASP A 105 -5.06 0.28 25.08
C ASP A 105 -3.91 -0.57 25.63
N LYS A 106 -3.89 -1.88 25.32
CA LYS A 106 -2.85 -2.83 25.74
C LYS A 106 -1.83 -3.10 24.65
N ASN A 107 -2.28 -3.12 23.41
CA ASN A 107 -1.48 -3.43 22.21
C ASN A 107 -1.57 -2.28 21.20
N PRO A 108 -1.01 -1.09 21.51
CA PRO A 108 -1.19 0.10 20.66
C PRO A 108 -0.46 0.01 19.33
N THR A 109 0.39 -1.00 19.14
CA THR A 109 1.21 -1.13 17.94
C THR A 109 1.05 -2.52 17.34
N ALA A 110 0.68 -2.60 16.08
CA ALA A 110 0.92 -3.78 15.25
C ALA A 110 2.29 -3.65 14.59
N SER A 111 3.01 -4.77 14.44
CA SER A 111 4.33 -4.78 13.83
C SER A 111 4.47 -5.88 12.79
N PHE A 112 5.23 -5.61 11.73
CA PHE A 112 5.60 -6.58 10.72
C PHE A 112 7.11 -6.62 10.56
N LYS A 113 7.70 -7.81 10.67
CA LYS A 113 9.13 -8.04 10.46
C LYS A 113 9.32 -9.04 9.33
N ALA A 114 9.90 -8.60 8.23
CA ALA A 114 10.22 -9.48 7.12
C ALA A 114 11.22 -10.57 7.52
N THR A 115 10.93 -11.80 7.11
CA THR A 115 11.78 -12.98 7.30
C THR A 115 12.39 -13.45 5.97
N SER A 116 11.69 -13.22 4.85
CA SER A 116 12.22 -13.48 3.51
C SER A 116 11.58 -12.55 2.48
N ILE A 117 12.36 -12.20 1.46
CA ILE A 117 11.94 -11.39 0.33
C ILE A 117 12.30 -12.16 -0.93
N ASN A 118 11.34 -12.38 -1.82
CA ASN A 118 11.53 -13.09 -3.08
C ASN A 118 11.03 -12.25 -4.23
N ARG A 119 11.88 -12.00 -5.22
CA ARG A 119 11.49 -11.37 -6.48
C ARG A 119 10.73 -12.38 -7.34
N THR A 120 9.56 -11.99 -7.86
CA THR A 120 8.71 -12.84 -8.73
C THR A 120 8.58 -12.30 -10.15
N GLY A 121 9.00 -11.06 -10.39
CA GLY A 121 8.96 -10.40 -11.70
C GLY A 121 9.82 -9.14 -11.71
N ASP A 122 9.69 -8.34 -12.77
CA ASP A 122 10.51 -7.12 -12.91
C ASP A 122 10.26 -6.09 -11.83
N SER A 123 9.00 -5.93 -11.43
CA SER A 123 8.57 -5.00 -10.37
C SER A 123 7.77 -5.68 -9.27
N THR A 124 7.65 -7.02 -9.28
CA THR A 124 6.84 -7.76 -8.32
C THR A 124 7.67 -8.68 -7.46
N GLY A 125 7.18 -8.95 -6.25
CA GLY A 125 7.80 -9.85 -5.30
C GLY A 125 6.83 -10.29 -4.22
N THR A 126 7.30 -11.19 -3.37
CA THR A 126 6.64 -11.58 -2.12
C THR A 126 7.55 -11.26 -0.95
N VAL A 127 6.95 -10.77 0.14
CA VAL A 127 7.63 -10.53 1.41
C VAL A 127 6.93 -11.36 2.47
N ALA A 128 7.54 -12.47 2.88
CA ALA A 128 7.07 -13.22 4.03
C ALA A 128 7.65 -12.61 5.32
N GLY A 129 6.86 -12.62 6.38
CA GLY A 129 7.27 -12.04 7.65
C GLY A 129 6.33 -12.40 8.79
N ASP A 130 6.73 -11.99 9.97
CA ASP A 130 5.98 -12.16 11.20
C ASP A 130 5.13 -10.90 11.46
N LEU A 131 3.81 -11.03 11.39
CA LEU A 131 2.86 -10.00 11.80
C LEU A 131 2.48 -10.22 13.27
N THR A 132 2.74 -9.22 14.10
CA THR A 132 2.22 -9.16 15.46
C THR A 132 1.05 -8.18 15.49
N LEU A 133 -0.13 -8.67 15.84
CA LEU A 133 -1.35 -7.89 15.98
C LEU A 133 -2.09 -8.37 17.23
N ASN A 134 -2.61 -7.45 18.04
CA ASN A 134 -3.26 -7.77 19.31
C ASN A 134 -2.40 -8.69 20.23
N GLY A 135 -1.06 -8.49 20.21
CA GLY A 135 -0.13 -9.30 21.00
C GLY A 135 0.13 -10.72 20.46
N ILE A 136 -0.51 -11.12 19.37
CA ILE A 136 -0.37 -12.45 18.74
C ILE A 136 0.48 -12.32 17.48
N THR A 137 1.46 -13.20 17.33
CA THR A 137 2.35 -13.23 16.15
C THR A 137 2.01 -14.38 15.23
N LYS A 138 1.82 -14.10 13.95
CA LYS A 138 1.55 -15.09 12.90
C LYS A 138 2.38 -14.80 11.65
N PRO A 139 2.77 -15.83 10.90
CA PRO A 139 3.41 -15.65 9.60
C PRO A 139 2.38 -15.10 8.59
N VAL A 140 2.78 -14.06 7.85
CA VAL A 140 1.97 -13.44 6.79
C VAL A 140 2.86 -13.20 5.59
N THR A 141 2.30 -13.36 4.38
CA THR A 141 3.00 -13.05 3.13
C THR A 141 2.31 -11.88 2.43
N LEU A 142 3.09 -10.85 2.13
CA LEU A 142 2.65 -9.70 1.34
C LEU A 142 2.98 -9.97 -0.14
N ASN A 143 2.02 -9.70 -1.04
CA ASN A 143 2.29 -9.57 -2.47
C ASN A 143 2.66 -8.12 -2.73
N VAL A 144 3.86 -7.87 -3.23
CA VAL A 144 4.44 -6.53 -3.33
C VAL A 144 4.69 -6.14 -4.76
N THR A 145 4.39 -4.89 -5.10
CA THR A 145 4.74 -4.24 -6.37
C THR A 145 5.61 -3.02 -6.10
N PHE A 146 6.80 -2.97 -6.68
CA PHE A 146 7.64 -1.79 -6.69
C PHE A 146 7.09 -0.78 -7.71
N LYS A 147 6.73 0.43 -7.25
CA LYS A 147 6.10 1.48 -8.07
C LYS A 147 7.11 2.41 -8.70
N GLY A 148 8.32 2.45 -8.17
CA GLY A 148 9.37 3.28 -8.69
C GLY A 148 10.17 3.99 -7.61
N ALA A 149 11.17 4.75 -8.08
CA ALA A 149 12.05 5.54 -7.24
C ALA A 149 12.42 6.84 -7.96
N ARG A 150 12.56 7.92 -7.22
CA ARG A 150 12.87 9.24 -7.81
C ARG A 150 13.41 10.25 -6.82
N ASN A 151 14.05 11.29 -7.35
CA ASN A 151 14.20 12.56 -6.64
C ASN A 151 12.88 13.34 -6.80
N PRO A 152 12.26 13.82 -5.71
CA PRO A 152 11.13 14.73 -5.82
C PRO A 152 11.53 16.01 -6.59
N PRO A 153 10.60 16.65 -7.32
CA PRO A 153 10.87 17.89 -8.04
C PRO A 153 11.04 19.11 -7.12
N ILE A 154 10.95 18.90 -5.82
CA ILE A 154 11.09 19.95 -4.79
C ILE A 154 12.53 19.91 -4.28
N PRO A 155 13.27 21.05 -4.27
CA PRO A 155 14.63 21.11 -3.76
C PRO A 155 14.73 20.60 -2.30
N PHE A 156 15.87 19.98 -1.98
CA PHE A 156 16.20 19.50 -0.63
C PHE A 156 15.30 18.39 -0.07
N GLN A 157 14.42 17.80 -0.89
CA GLN A 157 13.67 16.61 -0.50
C GLN A 157 14.53 15.34 -0.68
N PRO A 158 14.41 14.36 0.22
CA PRO A 158 15.14 13.11 0.10
C PRO A 158 14.69 12.31 -1.13
N TYR A 159 15.59 11.48 -1.65
CA TYR A 159 15.25 10.49 -2.67
C TYR A 159 14.22 9.51 -2.12
N ARG A 160 13.21 9.15 -2.93
CA ARG A 160 12.07 8.34 -2.50
C ARG A 160 11.92 7.07 -3.33
N ILE A 161 11.37 6.06 -2.67
CA ILE A 161 10.90 4.83 -3.30
C ILE A 161 9.45 4.59 -2.90
N GLY A 162 8.70 3.88 -3.76
CA GLY A 162 7.29 3.56 -3.53
C GLY A 162 6.99 2.09 -3.77
N PHE A 163 6.09 1.54 -2.96
CA PHE A 163 5.60 0.17 -3.04
C PHE A 163 4.12 0.12 -2.75
N ASP A 164 3.39 -0.72 -3.51
CA ASP A 164 2.09 -1.22 -3.13
C ASP A 164 2.27 -2.64 -2.57
N ALA A 165 1.48 -3.02 -1.61
CA ALA A 165 1.42 -4.41 -1.17
C ALA A 165 -0.01 -4.81 -0.79
N THR A 166 -0.30 -6.10 -0.95
CA THR A 166 -1.59 -6.67 -0.56
C THR A 166 -1.41 -7.98 0.20
N THR A 167 -2.31 -8.24 1.13
CA THR A 167 -2.44 -9.54 1.80
C THR A 167 -3.86 -9.71 2.33
N THR A 168 -4.22 -10.94 2.66
CA THR A 168 -5.44 -11.24 3.40
C THR A 168 -5.05 -11.95 4.70
N ILE A 169 -5.58 -11.47 5.82
CA ILE A 169 -5.43 -12.10 7.13
C ILE A 169 -6.78 -12.59 7.63
N HIS A 170 -6.77 -13.64 8.45
CA HIS A 170 -7.97 -14.11 9.11
C HIS A 170 -8.01 -13.56 10.54
N ARG A 171 -9.03 -12.74 10.85
CA ARG A 171 -9.10 -11.99 12.12
C ARG A 171 -9.11 -12.88 13.36
N ALA A 172 -9.62 -14.13 13.23
CA ALA A 172 -9.61 -15.10 14.33
C ALA A 172 -8.20 -15.54 14.71
N ASP A 173 -7.22 -15.51 13.79
CA ASP A 173 -5.83 -15.84 14.09
C ASP A 173 -5.17 -14.88 15.10
N PHE A 174 -5.77 -13.69 15.25
CA PHE A 174 -5.31 -12.62 16.13
C PHE A 174 -6.28 -12.34 17.28
N ASP A 175 -7.18 -13.30 17.59
CA ASP A 175 -8.20 -13.19 18.64
C ASP A 175 -9.12 -11.98 18.50
N LEU A 176 -9.42 -11.58 17.25
CA LEU A 176 -10.29 -10.46 16.92
C LEU A 176 -11.69 -10.94 16.52
N THR A 177 -12.30 -11.76 17.38
CA THR A 177 -13.63 -12.35 17.16
C THR A 177 -14.66 -11.97 18.19
N HIS A 178 -14.22 -11.41 19.34
CA HIS A 178 -15.06 -11.11 20.49
C HIS A 178 -15.78 -9.78 20.30
N SER A 179 -16.94 -9.77 19.66
CA SER A 179 -17.79 -8.59 19.61
C SER A 179 -19.22 -8.95 19.24
N MET A 180 -20.14 -8.01 19.47
CA MET A 180 -21.50 -8.08 18.95
C MET A 180 -21.54 -8.16 17.42
N TRP A 181 -20.43 -7.85 16.74
CA TRP A 181 -20.29 -7.91 15.29
C TRP A 181 -19.93 -9.31 14.77
N SER A 182 -19.68 -10.26 15.67
CA SER A 182 -19.47 -11.66 15.33
C SER A 182 -20.67 -12.19 14.55
N GLY A 183 -20.49 -12.50 13.26
CA GLY A 183 -21.57 -12.90 12.35
C GLY A 183 -22.11 -11.76 11.47
N MET A 184 -21.82 -10.49 11.76
CA MET A 184 -22.14 -9.37 10.87
C MET A 184 -20.98 -8.99 9.94
N VAL A 185 -19.74 -9.30 10.35
CA VAL A 185 -18.55 -9.01 9.54
C VAL A 185 -17.80 -10.31 9.18
N GLY A 186 -17.17 -10.30 8.02
CA GLY A 186 -16.40 -11.44 7.50
C GLY A 186 -15.24 -11.84 8.40
N GLY A 187 -14.76 -13.09 8.22
CA GLY A 187 -13.57 -13.58 8.91
C GLY A 187 -12.27 -13.09 8.28
N ASP A 188 -12.28 -12.91 6.97
CA ASP A 188 -11.12 -12.47 6.19
C ASP A 188 -11.09 -10.96 6.05
N VAL A 189 -9.91 -10.39 6.25
CA VAL A 189 -9.62 -8.96 6.10
C VAL A 189 -8.53 -8.81 5.06
N THR A 190 -8.84 -8.13 3.96
CA THR A 190 -7.84 -7.76 2.95
C THR A 190 -7.17 -6.46 3.37
N LEU A 191 -5.85 -6.43 3.32
CA LEU A 191 -5.02 -5.25 3.56
C LEU A 191 -4.45 -4.75 2.25
N LEU A 192 -4.70 -3.47 1.93
CA LEU A 192 -4.09 -2.72 0.84
C LEU A 192 -3.10 -1.74 1.47
N ILE A 193 -1.85 -1.87 1.11
CA ILE A 193 -0.74 -1.13 1.73
C ILE A 193 -0.10 -0.25 0.67
N GLU A 194 -0.07 1.04 0.94
CA GLU A 194 0.66 2.04 0.16
C GLU A 194 1.84 2.51 1.02
N ALA A 195 3.05 2.43 0.51
CA ALA A 195 4.24 2.79 1.26
C ALA A 195 5.24 3.59 0.43
N GLU A 196 5.63 4.76 0.93
CA GLU A 196 6.79 5.50 0.45
C GLU A 196 7.92 5.45 1.48
N GLY A 197 9.15 5.35 0.99
CA GLY A 197 10.37 5.40 1.81
C GLY A 197 11.27 6.56 1.40
N GLU A 198 11.83 7.27 2.38
CA GLU A 198 12.81 8.34 2.22
C GLU A 198 14.21 7.81 2.50
N LEU A 199 15.15 7.99 1.54
CA LEU A 199 16.55 7.62 1.70
C LEU A 199 17.20 8.46 2.82
N GLN A 200 17.91 7.78 3.73
CA GLN A 200 18.59 8.38 4.87
C GLN A 200 20.06 8.69 4.57
#